data_3edac0f984b5fb0f83d060dd3265547d
#
_entry.id   3edac0f984b5fb0f83d060dd3265547d
#
_cell.length_a   1.000
_cell.length_b   1.000
_cell.length_c   1.000
_cell.angle_alpha   90.00
_cell.angle_beta   90.00
_cell.angle_gamma   90.00
#
_symmetry.space_group_name_H-M   'P 1'
#
loop_
_entity.id
_entity.type
_entity.pdbx_description
1 polymer ?
#
loop_
_entity_poly.entity_id
_entity_poly.type
_entity_poly.pdbx_seq_one_letter_code
_entity_poly.pdbx_strand_id
1 'polypeptide(L)'
;MQRSISPNLVGATNNGHENTVMTPCKAIIFDVDGTLSETEEIHRRAFNETFDHFGLDWNWTQDLYRELLLVSGGKERIRHFLDHAGIPRDRFPDELTIVLHAFKTERYVRLLESGQFDLRPGVRELIAAAQRNGYHLAIATTTSRENVECLIAGAFGPDGLDMFASIVCGDDVARKKPAPDVYLRVIERLGIAASDCVAIEDSRNGMLAAKSAGIPVAITPAFYTRGDDFSGADWIFGENGLEASALGLP
;
A
#
# COMPACT_ATOMS: atom_id res chain seq x y z
N MET A 1 9.17 -41.62 -25.63
CA MET A 1 9.40 -41.43 -24.19
C MET A 1 9.47 -39.93 -23.93
N GLN A 2 8.33 -39.31 -23.67
CA GLN A 2 8.23 -37.90 -23.27
C GLN A 2 8.30 -37.85 -21.75
N ARG A 3 9.29 -37.14 -21.23
CA ARG A 3 9.38 -36.85 -19.80
C ARG A 3 8.53 -35.59 -19.51
N SER A 4 7.47 -35.80 -18.74
CA SER A 4 6.66 -34.76 -18.13
C SER A 4 7.52 -33.97 -17.12
N ILE A 5 7.59 -32.66 -17.32
CA ILE A 5 8.18 -31.73 -16.35
C ILE A 5 7.02 -31.21 -15.52
N SER A 6 6.99 -31.57 -14.24
CA SER A 6 6.08 -31.03 -13.27
C SER A 6 6.47 -29.58 -12.96
N PRO A 7 5.51 -28.63 -12.79
CA PRO A 7 5.83 -27.29 -12.37
C PRO A 7 6.24 -27.29 -10.89
N ASN A 8 7.40 -26.72 -10.60
CA ASN A 8 7.90 -26.50 -9.24
C ASN A 8 6.94 -25.58 -8.48
N LEU A 9 6.46 -26.08 -7.34
CA LEU A 9 5.87 -25.29 -6.26
C LEU A 9 6.94 -24.29 -5.78
N VAL A 10 6.75 -23.02 -6.09
CA VAL A 10 7.47 -21.92 -5.41
C VAL A 10 6.70 -21.65 -4.11
N GLY A 11 7.06 -22.40 -3.09
CA GLY A 11 6.61 -22.14 -1.72
C GLY A 11 7.26 -20.87 -1.18
N ALA A 12 6.61 -20.22 -0.21
CA ALA A 12 7.16 -19.09 0.53
C ALA A 12 8.59 -19.41 0.99
N THR A 13 9.57 -18.63 0.52
CA THR A 13 10.95 -18.79 0.98
C THR A 13 11.11 -18.05 2.30
N ASN A 14 11.15 -18.80 3.39
CA ASN A 14 11.57 -18.30 4.69
C ASN A 14 13.10 -18.08 4.64
N ASN A 15 13.54 -16.83 4.63
CA ASN A 15 14.96 -16.48 4.72
C ASN A 15 15.46 -16.78 6.14
N GLY A 16 16.04 -17.96 6.30
CA GLY A 16 16.70 -18.57 7.43
C GLY A 16 17.00 -17.69 8.64
N HIS A 17 16.03 -17.53 9.54
CA HIS A 17 16.27 -17.22 10.93
C HIS A 17 15.80 -18.42 11.77
N GLU A 18 16.71 -18.86 12.67
CA GLU A 18 16.46 -19.90 13.66
C GLU A 18 15.11 -19.69 14.34
N ASN A 19 14.44 -20.78 14.75
CA ASN A 19 13.18 -20.85 15.48
C ASN A 19 13.08 -19.77 16.58
N THR A 20 12.83 -18.53 16.21
CA THR A 20 12.41 -17.49 17.13
C THR A 20 10.96 -17.81 17.44
N VAL A 21 10.66 -18.18 18.68
CA VAL A 21 9.29 -18.29 19.18
C VAL A 21 8.63 -16.95 18.88
N MET A 22 7.80 -16.92 17.83
CA MET A 22 7.06 -15.72 17.45
C MET A 22 6.26 -15.27 18.68
N THR A 23 6.54 -14.07 19.16
CA THR A 23 5.62 -13.40 20.10
C THR A 23 4.27 -13.40 19.42
N PRO A 24 3.17 -13.78 20.12
CA PRO A 24 1.87 -13.87 19.45
C PRO A 24 1.54 -12.50 18.84
N CYS A 25 1.44 -12.45 17.51
CA CYS A 25 0.99 -11.27 16.79
C CYS A 25 -0.32 -10.79 17.40
N LYS A 26 -0.47 -9.48 17.59
CA LYS A 26 -1.69 -8.87 18.15
C LYS A 26 -2.39 -7.96 17.17
N ALA A 27 -1.67 -7.48 16.15
CA ALA A 27 -2.20 -6.57 15.15
C ALA A 27 -1.63 -6.83 13.77
N ILE A 28 -2.48 -6.71 12.74
CA ILE A 28 -2.10 -6.69 11.34
C ILE A 28 -2.33 -5.29 10.80
N ILE A 29 -1.30 -4.69 10.22
CA ILE A 29 -1.32 -3.33 9.71
C ILE A 29 -1.16 -3.37 8.20
N PHE A 30 -2.18 -2.97 7.47
CA PHE A 30 -2.19 -3.00 6.00
C PHE A 30 -1.80 -1.65 5.42
N ASP A 31 -0.97 -1.66 4.40
CA ASP A 31 -1.01 -0.62 3.38
C ASP A 31 -2.27 -0.80 2.51
N VAL A 32 -2.54 0.13 1.60
CA VAL A 32 -3.77 0.16 0.79
C VAL A 32 -3.51 -0.10 -0.68
N ASP A 33 -2.84 0.85 -1.34
CA ASP A 33 -2.66 0.85 -2.80
C ASP A 33 -1.58 -0.18 -3.21
N GLY A 34 -1.95 -1.17 -4.03
CA GLY A 34 -1.07 -2.30 -4.34
C GLY A 34 -1.08 -3.41 -3.28
N THR A 35 -1.61 -3.15 -2.08
CA THR A 35 -1.66 -4.12 -0.97
C THR A 35 -3.05 -4.70 -0.75
N LEU A 36 -4.05 -3.89 -0.42
CA LEU A 36 -5.45 -4.35 -0.33
C LEU A 36 -6.04 -4.58 -1.71
N SER A 37 -5.73 -3.72 -2.66
CA SER A 37 -6.23 -3.75 -4.04
C SER A 37 -5.19 -3.18 -5.01
N GLU A 38 -5.21 -3.64 -6.26
CA GLU A 38 -4.37 -3.12 -7.35
C GLU A 38 -4.95 -1.78 -7.87
N THR A 39 -4.74 -0.71 -7.12
CA THR A 39 -5.34 0.60 -7.39
C THR A 39 -4.40 1.61 -8.07
N GLU A 40 -3.11 1.29 -8.23
CA GLU A 40 -2.13 2.24 -8.78
C GLU A 40 -2.44 2.64 -10.24
N GLU A 41 -3.02 1.75 -11.05
CA GLU A 41 -3.45 2.11 -12.40
C GLU A 41 -4.65 3.08 -12.37
N ILE A 42 -5.54 2.96 -11.39
CA ILE A 42 -6.64 3.91 -11.17
C ILE A 42 -6.07 5.28 -10.76
N HIS A 43 -5.06 5.29 -9.89
CA HIS A 43 -4.35 6.52 -9.53
C HIS A 43 -3.71 7.20 -10.72
N ARG A 44 -2.99 6.45 -11.57
CA ARG A 44 -2.37 6.97 -12.79
C ARG A 44 -3.40 7.59 -13.74
N ARG A 45 -4.50 6.89 -13.97
CA ARG A 45 -5.61 7.40 -14.80
C ARG A 45 -6.20 8.69 -14.22
N ALA A 46 -6.45 8.73 -12.90
CA ALA A 46 -6.96 9.92 -12.22
C ALA A 46 -6.02 11.12 -12.37
N PHE A 47 -4.69 10.91 -12.33
CA PHE A 47 -3.71 11.97 -12.63
C PHE A 47 -3.84 12.47 -14.06
N ASN A 48 -3.84 11.60 -15.06
CA ASN A 48 -3.95 11.98 -16.46
C ASN A 48 -5.25 12.71 -16.75
N GLU A 49 -6.39 12.23 -16.25
CA GLU A 49 -7.68 12.94 -16.36
C GLU A 49 -7.65 14.32 -15.69
N THR A 50 -6.89 14.48 -14.60
CA THR A 50 -6.67 15.77 -13.96
C THR A 50 -5.86 16.70 -14.85
N PHE A 51 -4.77 16.22 -15.42
CA PHE A 51 -3.93 17.02 -16.32
C PHE A 51 -4.71 17.51 -17.54
N ASP A 52 -5.48 16.63 -18.17
CA ASP A 52 -6.38 16.98 -19.28
C ASP A 52 -7.39 18.06 -18.88
N HIS A 53 -8.02 17.93 -17.71
CA HIS A 53 -9.00 18.89 -17.21
C HIS A 53 -8.42 20.30 -17.03
N PHE A 54 -7.17 20.37 -16.54
CA PHE A 54 -6.48 21.66 -16.34
C PHE A 54 -5.73 22.16 -17.58
N GLY A 55 -5.86 21.47 -18.72
CA GLY A 55 -5.19 21.83 -19.97
C GLY A 55 -3.67 21.72 -19.90
N LEU A 56 -3.16 20.83 -19.07
CA LEU A 56 -1.73 20.53 -18.95
C LEU A 56 -1.35 19.44 -19.96
N ASP A 57 -0.34 19.72 -20.79
CA ASP A 57 0.17 18.76 -21.77
C ASP A 57 1.10 17.71 -21.09
N TRP A 58 0.54 17.03 -20.06
CA TRP A 58 1.24 15.99 -19.31
C TRP A 58 0.51 14.68 -19.45
N ASN A 59 1.27 13.62 -19.72
CA ASN A 59 0.73 12.27 -19.76
C ASN A 59 1.68 11.30 -19.05
N TRP A 60 1.29 10.78 -17.90
CA TRP A 60 2.03 9.76 -17.20
C TRP A 60 1.74 8.40 -17.80
N THR A 61 2.68 7.90 -18.63
CA THR A 61 2.67 6.51 -19.11
C THR A 61 2.90 5.54 -17.96
N GLN A 62 2.65 4.25 -18.15
CA GLN A 62 2.91 3.24 -17.11
C GLN A 62 4.39 3.21 -16.72
N ASP A 63 5.31 3.36 -17.67
CA ASP A 63 6.74 3.34 -17.38
C ASP A 63 7.16 4.57 -16.57
N LEU A 64 6.75 5.77 -16.98
CA LEU A 64 7.00 6.98 -16.21
C LEU A 64 6.36 6.91 -14.82
N TYR A 65 5.14 6.38 -14.73
CA TYR A 65 4.44 6.26 -13.45
C TYR A 65 5.17 5.32 -12.48
N ARG A 66 5.74 4.21 -12.99
CA ARG A 66 6.59 3.31 -12.19
C ARG A 66 7.80 4.04 -11.60
N GLU A 67 8.45 4.90 -12.39
CA GLU A 67 9.57 5.73 -11.89
C GLU A 67 9.09 6.73 -10.82
N LEU A 68 7.94 7.37 -11.05
CA LEU A 68 7.36 8.33 -10.12
C LEU A 68 6.88 7.69 -8.80
N LEU A 69 6.56 6.40 -8.79
CA LEU A 69 6.20 5.64 -7.59
C LEU A 69 7.35 5.47 -6.59
N LEU A 70 8.60 5.75 -6.99
CA LEU A 70 9.73 5.84 -6.06
C LEU A 70 9.52 6.95 -5.00
N VAL A 71 8.62 7.90 -5.27
CA VAL A 71 8.21 8.93 -4.32
C VAL A 71 6.79 8.65 -3.82
N SER A 72 6.67 8.38 -2.53
CA SER A 72 5.39 8.14 -1.87
C SER A 72 4.63 9.45 -1.61
N GLY A 73 3.30 9.40 -1.78
CA GLY A 73 2.42 10.53 -1.64
C GLY A 73 2.13 11.27 -2.96
N GLY A 74 0.86 11.59 -3.20
CA GLY A 74 0.44 12.15 -4.48
C GLY A 74 0.92 13.57 -4.73
N LYS A 75 0.97 14.42 -3.70
CA LYS A 75 1.48 15.79 -3.78
C LYS A 75 3.00 15.79 -4.00
N GLU A 76 3.70 14.93 -3.28
CA GLU A 76 5.14 14.72 -3.39
C GLU A 76 5.52 14.21 -4.78
N ARG A 77 4.72 13.31 -5.34
CA ARG A 77 4.89 12.74 -6.69
C ARG A 77 4.71 13.79 -7.79
N ILE A 78 3.71 14.68 -7.67
CA ILE A 78 3.55 15.81 -8.61
C ILE A 78 4.80 16.70 -8.56
N ARG A 79 5.29 17.06 -7.37
CA ARG A 79 6.49 17.89 -7.22
C ARG A 79 7.72 17.23 -7.80
N HIS A 80 7.90 15.95 -7.54
CA HIS A 80 8.99 15.16 -8.11
C HIS A 80 8.94 15.15 -9.65
N PHE A 81 7.74 14.98 -10.23
CA PHE A 81 7.55 15.07 -11.68
C PHE A 81 7.92 16.45 -12.21
N LEU A 82 7.52 17.54 -11.56
CA LEU A 82 7.85 18.91 -11.96
C LEU A 82 9.36 19.15 -11.96
N ASP A 83 10.05 18.69 -10.91
CA ASP A 83 11.52 18.78 -10.81
C ASP A 83 12.20 17.97 -11.93
N HIS A 84 11.72 16.75 -12.20
CA HIS A 84 12.22 15.90 -13.30
C HIS A 84 11.99 16.52 -14.69
N ALA A 85 10.84 17.14 -14.88
CA ALA A 85 10.48 17.82 -16.14
C ALA A 85 11.14 19.21 -16.29
N GLY A 86 11.93 19.65 -15.30
CA GLY A 86 12.58 20.97 -15.31
C GLY A 86 11.61 22.14 -15.26
N ILE A 87 10.43 21.95 -14.68
CA ILE A 87 9.40 22.99 -14.53
C ILE A 87 9.69 23.79 -13.26
N PRO A 88 10.02 25.08 -13.40
CA PRO A 88 10.38 25.91 -12.25
C PRO A 88 9.21 26.12 -11.28
N ARG A 89 9.50 26.20 -9.98
CA ARG A 89 8.48 26.36 -8.92
C ARG A 89 7.71 27.68 -9.00
N ASP A 90 8.29 28.72 -9.54
CA ASP A 90 7.61 30.00 -9.79
C ASP A 90 6.54 29.91 -10.90
N ARG A 91 6.68 28.96 -11.82
CA ARG A 91 5.64 28.65 -12.82
C ARG A 91 4.58 27.67 -12.29
N PHE A 92 4.93 26.86 -11.28
CA PHE A 92 4.03 25.89 -10.69
C PHE A 92 4.14 25.89 -9.16
N PRO A 93 3.54 26.89 -8.48
CA PRO A 93 3.61 27.02 -7.04
C PRO A 93 2.90 25.86 -6.30
N ASP A 94 3.21 25.70 -5.02
CA ASP A 94 2.72 24.61 -4.21
C ASP A 94 1.20 24.59 -4.09
N GLU A 95 0.54 25.74 -4.14
CA GLU A 95 -0.91 25.87 -4.12
C GLU A 95 -1.58 25.17 -5.30
N LEU A 96 -0.96 25.24 -6.50
CA LEU A 96 -1.46 24.52 -7.68
C LEU A 96 -1.30 23.00 -7.53
N THR A 97 -0.22 22.53 -6.91
CA THR A 97 -0.05 21.11 -6.58
C THR A 97 -1.17 20.61 -5.67
N ILE A 98 -1.56 21.42 -4.67
CA ILE A 98 -2.67 21.08 -3.77
C ILE A 98 -3.99 21.00 -4.53
N VAL A 99 -4.26 21.97 -5.41
CA VAL A 99 -5.49 22.00 -6.24
C VAL A 99 -5.55 20.80 -7.18
N LEU A 100 -4.46 20.48 -7.89
CA LEU A 100 -4.39 19.32 -8.77
C LEU A 100 -4.60 18.03 -8.00
N HIS A 101 -3.96 17.90 -6.82
CA HIS A 101 -4.10 16.69 -6.02
C HIS A 101 -5.52 16.51 -5.48
N ALA A 102 -6.19 17.58 -5.05
CA ALA A 102 -7.58 17.52 -4.60
C ALA A 102 -8.51 17.06 -5.73
N PHE A 103 -8.38 17.65 -6.91
CA PHE A 103 -9.16 17.25 -8.08
C PHE A 103 -8.89 15.80 -8.50
N LYS A 104 -7.60 15.39 -8.49
CA LYS A 104 -7.20 13.99 -8.73
C LYS A 104 -7.87 13.03 -7.74
N THR A 105 -7.95 13.41 -6.46
CA THR A 105 -8.61 12.58 -5.44
C THR A 105 -10.08 12.39 -5.74
N GLU A 106 -10.80 13.45 -6.13
CA GLU A 106 -12.20 13.31 -6.59
C GLU A 106 -12.33 12.39 -7.81
N ARG A 107 -11.42 12.48 -8.77
CA ARG A 107 -11.42 11.61 -9.95
C ARG A 107 -11.18 10.15 -9.58
N TYR A 108 -10.22 9.90 -8.69
CA TYR A 108 -9.94 8.56 -8.19
C TYR A 108 -11.17 7.93 -7.51
N VAL A 109 -11.84 8.66 -6.62
CA VAL A 109 -13.06 8.21 -5.96
C VAL A 109 -14.13 7.83 -6.98
N ARG A 110 -14.39 8.67 -7.99
CA ARG A 110 -15.35 8.37 -9.06
C ARG A 110 -14.98 7.12 -9.87
N LEU A 111 -13.69 6.91 -10.14
CA LEU A 111 -13.23 5.71 -10.83
C LEU A 111 -13.43 4.45 -9.98
N LEU A 112 -13.19 4.52 -8.66
CA LEU A 112 -13.49 3.43 -7.75
C LEU A 112 -14.99 3.13 -7.66
N GLU A 113 -15.84 4.15 -7.51
CA GLU A 113 -17.31 4.01 -7.44
C GLU A 113 -17.89 3.36 -8.70
N SER A 114 -17.21 3.46 -9.84
CA SER A 114 -17.59 2.75 -11.06
C SER A 114 -17.44 1.21 -10.96
N GLY A 115 -16.94 0.69 -9.85
CA GLY A 115 -16.89 -0.74 -9.53
C GLY A 115 -15.76 -1.52 -10.22
N GLN A 116 -14.66 -0.87 -10.55
CA GLN A 116 -13.55 -1.47 -11.30
C GLN A 116 -12.36 -1.86 -10.42
N PHE A 117 -12.61 -2.38 -9.22
CA PHE A 117 -11.53 -2.91 -8.39
C PHE A 117 -11.95 -4.16 -7.64
N ASP A 118 -10.98 -5.03 -7.38
CA ASP A 118 -11.12 -6.22 -6.54
C ASP A 118 -10.05 -6.20 -5.44
N LEU A 119 -10.35 -6.81 -4.31
CA LEU A 119 -9.33 -7.09 -3.31
C LEU A 119 -8.30 -8.08 -3.88
N ARG A 120 -7.05 -7.90 -3.51
CA ARG A 120 -6.01 -8.85 -3.91
C ARG A 120 -6.23 -10.23 -3.30
N PRO A 121 -5.74 -11.30 -3.94
CA PRO A 121 -5.91 -12.67 -3.47
C PRO A 121 -5.41 -12.83 -2.03
N GLY A 122 -6.21 -13.50 -1.17
CA GLY A 122 -5.90 -13.76 0.22
C GLY A 122 -6.19 -12.62 1.21
N VAL A 123 -6.44 -11.39 0.74
CA VAL A 123 -6.70 -10.24 1.62
C VAL A 123 -7.97 -10.43 2.43
N ARG A 124 -9.07 -10.82 1.79
CA ARG A 124 -10.36 -11.04 2.47
C ARG A 124 -10.26 -12.16 3.51
N GLU A 125 -9.59 -13.25 3.14
CA GLU A 125 -9.35 -14.41 3.99
C GLU A 125 -8.49 -14.05 5.19
N LEU A 126 -7.42 -13.28 4.99
CA LEU A 126 -6.53 -12.81 6.05
C LEU A 126 -7.27 -11.89 7.04
N ILE A 127 -8.04 -10.93 6.56
CA ILE A 127 -8.87 -10.05 7.39
C ILE A 127 -9.85 -10.88 8.22
N ALA A 128 -10.57 -11.81 7.59
CA ALA A 128 -11.53 -12.67 8.29
C ALA A 128 -10.85 -13.59 9.33
N ALA A 129 -9.67 -14.13 9.02
CA ALA A 129 -8.88 -14.92 9.97
C ALA A 129 -8.43 -14.07 11.17
N ALA A 130 -7.91 -12.86 10.92
CA ALA A 130 -7.51 -11.94 11.98
C ALA A 130 -8.67 -11.61 12.94
N GLN A 131 -9.84 -11.29 12.40
CA GLN A 131 -11.03 -10.99 13.20
C GLN A 131 -11.47 -12.19 14.05
N ARG A 132 -11.53 -13.41 13.47
CA ARG A 132 -11.90 -14.61 14.22
C ARG A 132 -10.96 -14.92 15.39
N ASN A 133 -9.70 -14.54 15.25
CA ASN A 133 -8.66 -14.79 16.25
C ASN A 133 -8.40 -13.59 17.20
N GLY A 134 -9.21 -12.52 17.09
CA GLY A 134 -9.14 -11.37 17.98
C GLY A 134 -7.93 -10.45 17.74
N TYR A 135 -7.32 -10.48 16.55
CA TYR A 135 -6.26 -9.54 16.17
C TYR A 135 -6.84 -8.18 15.82
N HIS A 136 -6.15 -7.11 16.20
CA HIS A 136 -6.48 -5.78 15.72
C HIS A 136 -6.11 -5.63 14.25
N LEU A 137 -7.01 -5.06 13.47
CA LEU A 137 -6.74 -4.62 12.11
C LEU A 137 -6.44 -3.13 12.12
N ALA A 138 -5.47 -2.69 11.33
CA ALA A 138 -5.17 -1.28 11.16
C ALA A 138 -4.73 -0.98 9.72
N ILE A 139 -4.77 0.29 9.34
CA ILE A 139 -4.29 0.81 8.06
C ILE A 139 -3.19 1.83 8.29
N ALA A 140 -2.08 1.70 7.55
CA ALA A 140 -0.95 2.62 7.50
C ALA A 140 -0.61 2.92 6.04
N THR A 141 -1.14 4.00 5.48
CA THR A 141 -0.98 4.34 4.06
C THR A 141 -0.51 5.77 3.83
N THR A 142 0.00 6.07 2.64
CA THR A 142 0.32 7.43 2.19
C THR A 142 -0.74 8.04 1.28
N THR A 143 -1.79 7.29 0.96
CA THR A 143 -2.96 7.81 0.22
C THR A 143 -3.83 8.71 1.10
N SER A 144 -4.77 9.44 0.49
CA SER A 144 -5.70 10.30 1.21
C SER A 144 -6.80 9.49 1.90
N ARG A 145 -7.40 10.10 2.93
CA ARG A 145 -8.46 9.46 3.71
C ARG A 145 -9.68 9.11 2.86
N GLU A 146 -10.09 9.99 1.97
CA GLU A 146 -11.22 9.80 1.07
C GLU A 146 -11.05 8.57 0.17
N ASN A 147 -9.81 8.32 -0.27
CA ASN A 147 -9.49 7.14 -1.07
C ASN A 147 -9.66 5.85 -0.25
N VAL A 148 -9.17 5.84 0.99
CA VAL A 148 -9.32 4.71 1.93
C VAL A 148 -10.80 4.44 2.20
N GLU A 149 -11.56 5.47 2.53
CA GLU A 149 -12.99 5.36 2.86
C GLU A 149 -13.77 4.80 1.68
N CYS A 150 -13.54 5.31 0.48
CA CYS A 150 -14.19 4.82 -0.74
C CYS A 150 -13.84 3.35 -1.03
N LEU A 151 -12.55 2.98 -0.95
CA LEU A 151 -12.11 1.61 -1.22
C LEU A 151 -12.68 0.62 -0.20
N ILE A 152 -12.58 0.94 1.09
CA ILE A 152 -13.07 0.08 2.16
C ILE A 152 -14.59 -0.07 2.11
N ALA A 153 -15.34 1.02 1.89
CA ALA A 153 -16.79 0.96 1.73
C ALA A 153 -17.21 0.12 0.51
N GLY A 154 -16.48 0.25 -0.60
CA GLY A 154 -16.74 -0.55 -1.80
C GLY A 154 -16.43 -2.05 -1.60
N ALA A 155 -15.36 -2.39 -0.85
CA ALA A 155 -14.93 -3.77 -0.64
C ALA A 155 -15.72 -4.51 0.46
N PHE A 156 -16.11 -3.81 1.53
CA PHE A 156 -16.66 -4.39 2.77
C PHE A 156 -18.02 -3.81 3.18
N GLY A 157 -18.56 -2.88 2.42
CA GLY A 157 -19.82 -2.19 2.74
C GLY A 157 -19.62 -0.95 3.61
N PRO A 158 -20.71 -0.23 3.94
CA PRO A 158 -20.67 1.07 4.62
C PRO A 158 -20.03 1.01 6.01
N ASP A 159 -20.12 -0.12 6.72
CA ASP A 159 -19.56 -0.32 8.05
C ASP A 159 -18.13 -0.90 8.00
N GLY A 160 -17.54 -1.02 6.80
CA GLY A 160 -16.23 -1.64 6.59
C GLY A 160 -15.10 -0.96 7.36
N LEU A 161 -15.18 0.36 7.57
CA LEU A 161 -14.19 1.11 8.32
C LEU A 161 -14.12 0.71 9.81
N ASP A 162 -15.23 0.27 10.39
CA ASP A 162 -15.32 -0.15 11.79
C ASP A 162 -14.52 -1.43 12.08
N MET A 163 -14.12 -2.15 11.03
CA MET A 163 -13.23 -3.31 11.15
C MET A 163 -11.81 -2.92 11.60
N PHE A 164 -11.40 -1.66 11.39
CA PHE A 164 -10.04 -1.20 11.65
C PHE A 164 -9.97 -0.36 12.92
N ALA A 165 -9.23 -0.86 13.91
CA ALA A 165 -9.02 -0.18 15.18
C ALA A 165 -8.20 1.13 15.05
N SER A 166 -7.42 1.26 13.97
CA SER A 166 -6.69 2.49 13.65
C SER A 166 -6.52 2.63 12.14
N ILE A 167 -6.75 3.84 11.63
CA ILE A 167 -6.49 4.21 10.23
C ILE A 167 -5.64 5.47 10.23
N VAL A 168 -4.43 5.37 9.66
CA VAL A 168 -3.50 6.49 9.49
C VAL A 168 -3.23 6.67 8.00
N CYS A 169 -3.56 7.85 7.50
CA CYS A 169 -3.45 8.24 6.09
C CYS A 169 -2.29 9.21 5.86
N GLY A 170 -2.02 9.50 4.60
CA GLY A 170 -0.92 10.38 4.23
C GLY A 170 -0.94 11.74 4.93
N ASP A 171 -2.09 12.37 5.05
CA ASP A 171 -2.21 13.71 5.66
C ASP A 171 -2.17 13.70 7.20
N ASP A 172 -2.20 12.53 7.84
CA ASP A 172 -2.05 12.38 9.29
C ASP A 172 -0.58 12.51 9.77
N VAL A 173 0.40 12.51 8.86
CA VAL A 173 1.84 12.49 9.17
C VAL A 173 2.63 13.47 8.30
N ALA A 174 3.73 13.98 8.86
CA ALA A 174 4.57 14.95 8.17
C ALA A 174 5.42 14.30 7.07
N ARG A 175 6.00 13.11 7.34
CA ARG A 175 6.89 12.41 6.41
C ARG A 175 6.21 11.16 5.89
N LYS A 176 6.22 10.99 4.56
CA LYS A 176 5.68 9.83 3.87
C LYS A 176 6.69 8.66 3.91
N LYS A 177 6.24 7.44 3.63
CA LYS A 177 7.12 6.29 3.39
C LYS A 177 8.24 6.70 2.40
N PRO A 178 9.49 6.32 2.61
CA PRO A 178 9.99 5.30 3.52
C PRO A 178 10.21 5.73 4.99
N ALA A 179 9.81 6.96 5.39
CA ALA A 179 9.81 7.33 6.81
C ALA A 179 8.78 6.49 7.58
N PRO A 180 9.08 6.12 8.85
CA PRO A 180 8.22 5.21 9.63
C PRO A 180 6.95 5.86 10.19
N ASP A 181 6.71 7.13 9.94
CA ASP A 181 5.76 7.98 10.66
C ASP A 181 4.33 7.40 10.67
N VAL A 182 3.84 6.86 9.54
CA VAL A 182 2.49 6.25 9.48
C VAL A 182 2.39 5.01 10.38
N TYR A 183 3.44 4.18 10.42
CA TYR A 183 3.48 2.98 11.25
C TYR A 183 3.63 3.33 12.73
N LEU A 184 4.54 4.23 13.08
CA LEU A 184 4.69 4.72 14.46
C LEU A 184 3.40 5.29 14.99
N ARG A 185 2.65 6.04 14.16
CA ARG A 185 1.36 6.59 14.56
C ARG A 185 0.30 5.53 14.77
N VAL A 186 0.30 4.46 13.95
CA VAL A 186 -0.62 3.33 14.15
C VAL A 186 -0.34 2.61 15.47
N ILE A 187 0.91 2.21 15.74
CA ILE A 187 1.26 1.49 16.98
C ILE A 187 1.06 2.35 18.22
N GLU A 188 1.29 3.67 18.14
CA GLU A 188 0.96 4.61 19.20
C GLU A 188 -0.55 4.59 19.51
N ARG A 189 -1.42 4.68 18.49
CA ARG A 189 -2.88 4.66 18.65
C ARG A 189 -3.41 3.32 19.17
N LEU A 190 -2.78 2.21 18.78
CA LEU A 190 -3.15 0.87 19.25
C LEU A 190 -2.63 0.56 20.65
N GLY A 191 -1.57 1.25 21.10
CA GLY A 191 -0.89 0.92 22.37
C GLY A 191 -0.21 -0.46 22.36
N ILE A 192 0.22 -0.94 21.18
CA ILE A 192 0.80 -2.27 20.95
C ILE A 192 2.29 -2.09 20.58
N ALA A 193 3.15 -3.00 21.07
CA ALA A 193 4.55 -2.99 20.70
C ALA A 193 4.74 -3.33 19.21
N ALA A 194 5.72 -2.72 18.55
CA ALA A 194 6.03 -2.96 17.15
C ALA A 194 6.26 -4.45 16.84
N SER A 195 6.96 -5.17 17.75
CA SER A 195 7.23 -6.61 17.63
C SER A 195 5.98 -7.50 17.70
N ASP A 196 4.87 -6.99 18.21
CA ASP A 196 3.59 -7.70 18.32
C ASP A 196 2.68 -7.40 17.10
N CYS A 197 3.19 -6.69 16.09
CA CYS A 197 2.49 -6.35 14.87
C CYS A 197 3.13 -7.04 13.66
N VAL A 198 2.36 -7.19 12.58
CA VAL A 198 2.85 -7.52 11.23
C VAL A 198 2.32 -6.48 10.26
N ALA A 199 3.21 -5.90 9.47
CA ALA A 199 2.83 -5.03 8.37
C ALA A 199 2.64 -5.86 7.09
N ILE A 200 1.62 -5.53 6.30
CA ILE A 200 1.40 -6.08 4.95
C ILE A 200 1.62 -4.94 3.96
N GLU A 201 2.51 -5.16 3.00
CA GLU A 201 3.00 -4.16 2.07
C GLU A 201 3.21 -4.73 0.68
N ASP A 202 3.32 -3.85 -0.32
CA ASP A 202 3.61 -4.22 -1.70
C ASP A 202 4.93 -3.62 -2.21
N SER A 203 5.41 -2.55 -1.58
CA SER A 203 6.47 -1.67 -2.08
C SER A 203 7.72 -1.66 -1.21
N ARG A 204 8.87 -1.34 -1.85
CA ARG A 204 10.13 -1.13 -1.13
C ARG A 204 10.04 0.01 -0.10
N ASN A 205 9.39 1.12 -0.46
CA ASN A 205 9.21 2.25 0.45
C ASN A 205 8.39 1.86 1.69
N GLY A 206 7.34 1.08 1.51
CA GLY A 206 6.54 0.56 2.59
C GLY A 206 7.30 -0.42 3.47
N MET A 207 8.04 -1.36 2.87
CA MET A 207 8.92 -2.27 3.60
C MET A 207 9.90 -1.50 4.50
N LEU A 208 10.62 -0.52 3.93
CA LEU A 208 11.58 0.28 4.69
C LEU A 208 10.92 1.07 5.83
N ALA A 209 9.71 1.60 5.61
CA ALA A 209 8.96 2.32 6.63
C ALA A 209 8.57 1.39 7.80
N ALA A 210 8.01 0.20 7.52
CA ALA A 210 7.65 -0.79 8.53
C ALA A 210 8.89 -1.28 9.32
N LYS A 211 9.96 -1.64 8.63
CA LYS A 211 11.23 -2.06 9.28
C LYS A 211 11.81 -0.96 10.14
N SER A 212 11.78 0.30 9.69
CA SER A 212 12.26 1.45 10.47
C SER A 212 11.40 1.73 11.70
N ALA A 213 10.13 1.31 11.70
CA ALA A 213 9.25 1.33 12.86
C ALA A 213 9.45 0.12 13.79
N GLY A 214 10.33 -0.83 13.43
CA GLY A 214 10.57 -2.08 14.19
C GLY A 214 9.47 -3.13 14.00
N ILE A 215 8.66 -3.03 12.95
CA ILE A 215 7.54 -3.94 12.66
C ILE A 215 8.01 -5.00 11.65
N PRO A 216 7.83 -6.30 11.92
CA PRO A 216 7.97 -7.35 10.92
C PRO A 216 7.06 -7.09 9.71
N VAL A 217 7.59 -7.33 8.49
CA VAL A 217 6.88 -6.98 7.26
C VAL A 217 6.76 -8.16 6.31
N ALA A 218 5.55 -8.38 5.84
CA ALA A 218 5.18 -9.32 4.78
C ALA A 218 4.90 -8.56 3.48
N ILE A 219 5.60 -8.93 2.42
CA ILE A 219 5.49 -8.30 1.11
C ILE A 219 4.65 -9.14 0.16
N THR A 220 3.73 -8.48 -0.53
CA THR A 220 2.96 -9.01 -1.64
C THR A 220 3.15 -8.09 -2.86
N PRO A 221 4.19 -8.31 -3.69
CA PRO A 221 4.54 -7.40 -4.78
C PRO A 221 3.36 -7.15 -5.72
N ALA A 222 3.08 -5.89 -6.03
CA ALA A 222 2.02 -5.45 -6.93
C ALA A 222 2.53 -5.30 -8.38
N PHE A 223 1.65 -5.01 -9.32
CA PHE A 223 2.02 -4.85 -10.72
C PHE A 223 3.17 -3.85 -10.95
N TYR A 224 3.15 -2.73 -10.24
CA TYR A 224 4.16 -1.69 -10.39
C TYR A 224 5.43 -1.94 -9.58
N THR A 225 5.38 -2.75 -8.52
CA THR A 225 6.46 -2.94 -7.55
C THR A 225 7.19 -4.28 -7.66
N ARG A 226 6.81 -5.16 -8.62
CA ARG A 226 7.42 -6.49 -8.83
C ARG A 226 8.94 -6.49 -9.01
N GLY A 227 9.52 -5.36 -9.42
CA GLY A 227 10.95 -5.22 -9.63
C GLY A 227 11.71 -4.61 -8.45
N ASP A 228 11.03 -4.31 -7.35
CA ASP A 228 11.63 -3.71 -6.17
C ASP A 228 12.54 -4.69 -5.43
N ASP A 229 13.53 -4.15 -4.72
CA ASP A 229 14.38 -4.93 -3.82
C ASP A 229 13.68 -5.13 -2.48
N PHE A 230 13.28 -6.36 -2.21
CA PHE A 230 12.60 -6.79 -0.98
C PHE A 230 13.51 -7.60 -0.04
N SER A 231 14.83 -7.51 -0.16
CA SER A 231 15.80 -8.30 0.62
C SER A 231 15.69 -8.09 2.15
N GLY A 232 15.02 -7.01 2.59
CA GLY A 232 14.77 -6.71 4.01
C GLY A 232 13.46 -7.26 4.56
N ALA A 233 12.60 -7.89 3.74
CA ALA A 233 11.31 -8.42 4.17
C ALA A 233 11.45 -9.67 5.04
N ASP A 234 10.53 -9.87 5.98
CA ASP A 234 10.46 -11.09 6.80
C ASP A 234 9.73 -12.21 6.04
N TRP A 235 8.75 -11.85 5.20
CA TRP A 235 8.05 -12.77 4.30
C TRP A 235 7.84 -12.11 2.93
N ILE A 236 7.90 -12.92 1.87
CA ILE A 236 7.54 -12.50 0.51
C ILE A 236 6.55 -13.51 -0.06
N PHE A 237 5.37 -13.03 -0.41
CA PHE A 237 4.31 -13.81 -1.02
C PHE A 237 4.34 -13.68 -2.55
N GLY A 238 4.08 -14.78 -3.25
CA GLY A 238 3.96 -14.79 -4.70
C GLY A 238 2.58 -14.36 -5.19
N GLU A 239 2.32 -14.61 -6.48
CA GLU A 239 1.07 -14.24 -7.16
C GLU A 239 -0.18 -14.95 -6.59
N ASN A 240 -0.01 -16.04 -5.85
CA ASN A 240 -1.11 -16.76 -5.20
C ASN A 240 -1.76 -15.97 -4.05
N GLY A 241 -1.15 -14.87 -3.63
CA GLY A 241 -1.67 -13.98 -2.60
C GLY A 241 -1.20 -14.30 -1.19
N LEU A 242 -1.83 -13.65 -0.22
CA LEU A 242 -1.51 -13.73 1.19
C LEU A 242 -2.06 -15.03 1.79
N GLU A 243 -1.21 -15.73 2.55
CA GLU A 243 -1.59 -16.94 3.29
C GLU A 243 -1.48 -16.67 4.81
N ALA A 244 -2.61 -16.67 5.51
CA ALA A 244 -2.68 -16.42 6.95
C ALA A 244 -1.78 -17.37 7.77
N SER A 245 -1.76 -18.64 7.39
CA SER A 245 -0.95 -19.68 8.04
C SER A 245 0.56 -19.40 7.96
N ALA A 246 1.04 -18.81 6.86
CA ALA A 246 2.44 -18.44 6.69
C ALA A 246 2.86 -17.29 7.62
N LEU A 247 1.91 -16.49 8.11
CA LEU A 247 2.10 -15.43 9.09
C LEU A 247 1.92 -15.95 10.55
N GLY A 248 1.79 -17.26 10.74
CA GLY A 248 1.54 -17.86 12.05
C GLY A 248 0.13 -17.60 12.60
N LEU A 249 -0.80 -17.21 11.74
CA LEU A 249 -2.21 -17.05 12.09
C LEU A 249 -2.93 -18.38 11.90
N PRO A 250 -3.67 -18.87 12.91
CA PRO A 250 -4.39 -20.14 12.84
C PRO A 250 -5.59 -20.11 11.89
#